data_ab2482aa8d93fd8224ca429cd87ec20e
#
_entry.id   ab2482aa8d93fd8224ca429cd87ec20e
#
_cell.length_a   1.000
_cell.length_b   1.000
_cell.length_c   1.000
_cell.angle_alpha   90.00
_cell.angle_beta   90.00
_cell.angle_gamma   90.00
#
_symmetry.space_group_name_H-M   'P 1'
#
loop_
_entity.id
_entity.type
_entity.pdbx_description
1 polymer ?
#
loop_
_entity_poly.entity_id
_entity_poly.type
_entity_poly.pdbx_seq_one_letter_code
_entity_poly.pdbx_strand_id
1 'polypeptide(L)'
;GAGGRETAGLYRVHQFDKVEQVVICRADEAESRQWHATMIDIVETMLQDLRLPYRLFQCCTADLGPKNADMIDIECWMPGRGPLDSDGRPQGDWGETHSASRLYDFQCRRLNMRYRDENGKTVFCHSLNNTVLASPRILIPILEMYQQEDGSVVVPEVLRGGMGKDTLQPTVAV
;
A
#
# COMPACT_ATOMS: atom_id res chain seq x y z
N GLY A 1 -1.84 19.42 5.89
CA GLY A 1 -2.83 20.28 5.32
C GLY A 1 -4.23 19.75 5.46
N ALA A 2 -5.02 20.49 6.17
CA ALA A 2 -6.40 20.14 6.43
C ALA A 2 -7.29 20.71 5.33
N GLY A 3 -7.50 20.09 4.24
CA GLY A 3 -8.45 20.57 3.26
C GLY A 3 -8.20 20.08 1.84
N GLY A 4 -8.35 18.82 1.63
CA GLY A 4 -8.32 18.22 0.30
C GLY A 4 -9.33 17.08 0.21
N ARG A 5 -9.67 16.71 -1.01
CA ARG A 5 -10.58 15.60 -1.31
C ARG A 5 -10.17 14.28 -0.62
N GLU A 6 -8.88 14.12 -0.35
CA GLU A 6 -8.30 12.90 0.22
C GLU A 6 -8.18 12.93 1.75
N THR A 7 -8.57 14.02 2.42
CA THR A 7 -8.51 14.16 3.88
C THR A 7 -9.79 13.71 4.58
N ALA A 8 -10.82 13.29 3.84
CA ALA A 8 -12.05 12.78 4.42
C ALA A 8 -11.82 11.38 5.02
N GLY A 9 -12.44 11.12 6.18
CA GLY A 9 -12.37 9.84 6.87
C GLY A 9 -10.94 9.44 7.26
N LEU A 10 -10.60 8.17 7.08
CA LEU A 10 -9.31 7.59 7.48
C LEU A 10 -8.23 7.65 6.38
N TYR A 11 -8.54 8.11 5.17
CA TYR A 11 -7.63 7.96 4.04
C TYR A 11 -6.30 8.72 4.21
N ARG A 12 -6.35 9.91 4.82
CA ARG A 12 -5.16 10.72 5.12
C ARG A 12 -5.26 11.31 6.52
N VAL A 13 -4.48 10.77 7.44
CA VAL A 13 -4.44 11.15 8.85
C VAL A 13 -3.06 11.67 9.26
N HIS A 14 -2.98 12.34 10.40
CA HIS A 14 -1.72 12.94 10.88
C HIS A 14 -0.71 11.92 11.39
N GLN A 15 -1.18 10.84 11.98
CA GLN A 15 -0.34 9.79 12.57
C GLN A 15 -0.98 8.42 12.35
N PHE A 16 -0.18 7.44 12.00
CA PHE A 16 -0.60 6.06 11.78
C PHE A 16 0.58 5.10 11.85
N ASP A 17 0.28 3.83 12.02
CA ASP A 17 1.28 2.76 11.96
C ASP A 17 1.40 2.23 10.53
N LYS A 18 2.64 1.98 10.11
CA LYS A 18 2.94 1.44 8.79
C LYS A 18 4.04 0.40 8.87
N VAL A 19 3.80 -0.74 8.24
CA VAL A 19 4.83 -1.73 7.96
C VAL A 19 5.36 -1.45 6.56
N GLU A 20 6.67 -1.30 6.44
CA GLU A 20 7.36 -0.95 5.20
C GLU A 20 8.43 -1.98 4.87
N GLN A 21 8.47 -2.43 3.62
CA GLN A 21 9.59 -3.17 3.07
C GLN A 21 10.67 -2.19 2.60
N VAL A 22 11.90 -2.42 3.00
CA VAL A 22 13.06 -1.70 2.49
C VAL A 22 14.08 -2.72 2.00
N VAL A 23 14.49 -2.61 0.75
CA VAL A 23 15.48 -3.48 0.15
C VAL A 23 16.68 -2.64 -0.27
N ILE A 24 17.87 -3.13 0.10
CA ILE A 24 19.15 -2.65 -0.40
C ILE A 24 19.79 -3.82 -1.15
N CYS A 25 20.10 -3.62 -2.40
CA CYS A 25 20.63 -4.64 -3.28
C CYS A 25 21.85 -4.13 -4.06
N ARG A 26 22.46 -5.02 -4.84
CA ARG A 26 23.55 -4.65 -5.74
C ARG A 26 23.06 -3.67 -6.80
N ALA A 27 23.99 -2.91 -7.38
CA ALA A 27 23.72 -2.00 -8.49
C ALA A 27 23.53 -2.78 -9.80
N ASP A 28 22.51 -3.63 -9.83
CA ASP A 28 22.13 -4.49 -10.94
C ASP A 28 20.66 -4.30 -11.28
N GLU A 29 20.37 -4.06 -12.55
CA GLU A 29 19.02 -3.79 -13.04
C GLU A 29 18.10 -5.02 -12.89
N ALA A 30 18.59 -6.20 -13.22
CA ALA A 30 17.80 -7.42 -13.16
C ALA A 30 17.48 -7.79 -11.71
N GLU A 31 18.46 -7.71 -10.81
CA GLU A 31 18.27 -7.93 -9.38
C GLU A 31 17.28 -6.95 -8.79
N SER A 32 17.41 -5.65 -9.13
CA SER A 32 16.51 -4.61 -8.69
C SER A 32 15.06 -4.85 -9.15
N ARG A 33 14.85 -5.29 -10.40
CA ARG A 33 13.52 -5.65 -10.92
C ARG A 33 12.95 -6.87 -10.23
N GLN A 34 13.76 -7.87 -9.95
CA GLN A 34 13.33 -9.08 -9.24
C GLN A 34 12.88 -8.74 -7.83
N TRP A 35 13.62 -7.91 -7.10
CA TRP A 35 13.21 -7.45 -5.77
C TRP A 35 11.91 -6.64 -5.81
N HIS A 36 11.74 -5.78 -6.82
CA HIS A 36 10.50 -5.02 -6.99
C HIS A 36 9.29 -5.94 -7.17
N ALA A 37 9.40 -6.95 -8.05
CA ALA A 37 8.35 -7.94 -8.24
C ALA A 37 8.07 -8.72 -6.94
N THR A 38 9.10 -9.20 -6.25
CA THR A 38 8.95 -9.94 -4.98
C THR A 38 8.22 -9.11 -3.90
N MET A 39 8.53 -7.82 -3.80
CA MET A 39 7.87 -6.93 -2.84
C MET A 39 6.38 -6.74 -3.17
N ILE A 40 6.04 -6.68 -4.45
CA ILE A 40 4.65 -6.59 -4.93
C ILE A 40 3.91 -7.89 -4.66
N ASP A 41 4.50 -9.04 -5.00
CA ASP A 41 3.92 -10.38 -4.77
C ASP A 41 3.55 -10.60 -3.29
N ILE A 42 4.37 -10.12 -2.36
CA ILE A 42 4.08 -10.20 -0.92
C ILE A 42 2.80 -9.44 -0.58
N VAL A 43 2.63 -8.24 -1.13
CA VAL A 43 1.43 -7.42 -0.91
C VAL A 43 0.21 -8.04 -1.58
N GLU A 44 0.35 -8.54 -2.83
CA GLU A 44 -0.74 -9.23 -3.52
C GLU A 44 -1.21 -10.46 -2.74
N THR A 45 -0.28 -11.27 -2.22
CA THR A 45 -0.60 -12.43 -1.36
C THR A 45 -1.42 -11.99 -0.14
N MET A 46 -1.00 -10.94 0.55
CA MET A 46 -1.72 -10.41 1.71
C MET A 46 -3.14 -9.93 1.34
N LEU A 47 -3.30 -9.23 0.22
CA LEU A 47 -4.59 -8.74 -0.24
C LEU A 47 -5.52 -9.88 -0.68
N GLN A 48 -4.96 -10.94 -1.28
CA GLN A 48 -5.70 -12.16 -1.63
C GLN A 48 -6.16 -12.92 -0.38
N ASP A 49 -5.29 -13.05 0.64
CA ASP A 49 -5.65 -13.64 1.93
C ASP A 49 -6.76 -12.84 2.64
N LEU A 50 -6.73 -11.52 2.52
CA LEU A 50 -7.79 -10.63 3.00
C LEU A 50 -9.04 -10.64 2.10
N ARG A 51 -8.98 -11.28 0.92
CA ARG A 51 -10.04 -11.32 -0.09
C ARG A 51 -10.53 -9.93 -0.50
N LEU A 52 -9.63 -8.98 -0.59
CA LEU A 52 -9.92 -7.61 -1.02
C LEU A 52 -9.71 -7.48 -2.53
N PRO A 53 -10.64 -6.88 -3.28
CA PRO A 53 -10.41 -6.52 -4.68
C PRO A 53 -9.31 -5.45 -4.76
N TYR A 54 -8.33 -5.67 -5.63
CA TYR A 54 -7.23 -4.73 -5.86
C TYR A 54 -6.84 -4.70 -7.34
N ARG A 55 -6.09 -3.67 -7.71
CA ARG A 55 -5.43 -3.57 -9.01
C ARG A 55 -4.02 -3.01 -8.86
N LEU A 56 -3.15 -3.36 -9.78
CA LEU A 56 -1.82 -2.77 -9.93
C LEU A 56 -1.93 -1.59 -10.89
N PHE A 57 -1.36 -0.47 -10.51
CA PHE A 57 -1.35 0.76 -11.28
C PHE A 57 0.09 1.20 -11.56
N GLN A 58 0.53 1.07 -12.82
CA GLN A 58 1.84 1.56 -13.24
C GLN A 58 1.81 3.08 -13.31
N CYS A 59 2.56 3.74 -12.43
CA CYS A 59 2.64 5.19 -12.41
C CYS A 59 3.32 5.74 -13.67
N CYS A 60 2.74 6.77 -14.25
CA CYS A 60 3.35 7.47 -15.38
C CYS A 60 4.46 8.43 -14.91
N THR A 61 5.28 8.89 -15.84
CA THR A 61 6.41 9.77 -15.52
C THR A 61 6.01 11.09 -14.89
N ALA A 62 4.78 11.56 -15.10
CA ALA A 62 4.27 12.79 -14.47
C ALA A 62 4.04 12.64 -12.95
N ASP A 63 3.79 11.42 -12.49
CA ASP A 63 3.56 11.11 -11.08
C ASP A 63 4.83 10.64 -10.35
N LEU A 64 5.90 10.35 -11.10
CA LEU A 64 7.17 9.94 -10.52
C LEU A 64 7.89 11.14 -9.91
N GLY A 65 8.23 11.05 -8.64
CA GLY A 65 9.16 11.99 -8.03
C GLY A 65 10.60 11.80 -8.53
N PRO A 66 11.50 12.76 -8.33
CA PRO A 66 12.87 12.71 -8.85
C PRO A 66 13.71 11.52 -8.34
N LYS A 67 13.28 10.88 -7.28
CA LYS A 67 13.91 9.68 -6.71
C LYS A 67 13.51 8.38 -7.40
N ASN A 68 12.36 8.35 -8.07
CA ASN A 68 11.76 7.14 -8.60
C ASN A 68 12.26 6.84 -10.01
N ALA A 69 12.83 5.66 -10.19
CA ALA A 69 13.09 5.09 -11.53
C ALA A 69 11.86 4.36 -12.07
N ASP A 70 11.08 3.78 -11.14
CA ASP A 70 9.88 3.01 -11.44
C ASP A 70 9.00 2.97 -10.20
N MET A 71 7.68 2.98 -10.38
CA MET A 71 6.74 2.93 -9.27
C MET A 71 5.45 2.24 -9.70
N ILE A 72 5.02 1.29 -8.90
CA ILE A 72 3.72 0.63 -9.04
C ILE A 72 2.94 0.88 -7.76
N ASP A 73 1.80 1.53 -7.91
CA ASP A 73 0.83 1.67 -6.83
C ASP A 73 -0.12 0.48 -6.83
N ILE A 74 -0.58 0.09 -5.65
CA ILE A 74 -1.59 -0.93 -5.48
C ILE A 74 -2.81 -0.24 -4.88
N GLU A 75 -3.91 -0.33 -5.59
CA GLU A 75 -5.17 0.30 -5.22
C GLU A 75 -6.20 -0.77 -4.86
N CYS A 76 -6.85 -0.59 -3.71
CA CYS A 76 -7.98 -1.43 -3.31
C CYS A 76 -9.31 -0.75 -3.67
N TRP A 77 -10.32 -1.57 -3.96
CA TRP A 77 -11.67 -1.07 -4.15
C TRP A 77 -12.28 -0.59 -2.83
N MET A 78 -12.84 0.60 -2.84
CA MET A 78 -13.47 1.26 -1.68
C MET A 78 -14.89 1.68 -2.04
N PRO A 79 -15.92 0.91 -1.62
CA PRO A 79 -17.33 1.22 -1.91
C PRO A 79 -17.79 2.61 -1.47
N GLY A 80 -17.25 3.11 -0.36
CA GLY A 80 -17.57 4.43 0.19
C GLY A 80 -16.87 5.60 -0.49
N ARG A 81 -16.08 5.35 -1.55
CA ARG A 81 -15.32 6.36 -2.30
C ARG A 81 -16.00 6.67 -3.65
N GLY A 82 -15.56 7.71 -4.33
CA GLY A 82 -15.96 8.04 -5.69
C GLY A 82 -17.08 9.06 -5.78
N PRO A 83 -17.61 9.28 -6.98
CA PRO A 83 -18.71 10.21 -7.21
C PRO A 83 -19.99 9.71 -6.54
N LEU A 84 -20.85 10.65 -6.20
CA LEU A 84 -22.17 10.31 -5.67
C LEU A 84 -23.15 10.07 -6.83
N ASP A 85 -24.05 9.10 -6.67
CA ASP A 85 -25.18 8.88 -7.56
C ASP A 85 -26.31 9.90 -7.32
N SER A 86 -27.44 9.71 -8.00
CA SER A 86 -28.63 10.58 -7.86
C SER A 86 -29.23 10.56 -6.44
N ASP A 87 -29.00 9.51 -5.69
CA ASP A 87 -29.51 9.34 -4.32
C ASP A 87 -28.49 9.81 -3.26
N GLY A 88 -27.35 10.36 -3.70
CA GLY A 88 -26.26 10.84 -2.84
C GLY A 88 -25.40 9.73 -2.26
N ARG A 89 -25.40 8.53 -2.86
CA ARG A 89 -24.60 7.38 -2.42
C ARG A 89 -23.30 7.29 -3.23
N PRO A 90 -22.17 6.97 -2.58
CA PRO A 90 -20.91 6.71 -3.29
C PRO A 90 -21.05 5.54 -4.26
N GLN A 91 -20.47 5.67 -5.44
CA GLN A 91 -20.48 4.63 -6.47
C GLN A 91 -19.31 3.65 -6.35
N GLY A 92 -18.42 3.89 -5.40
CA GLY A 92 -17.16 3.18 -5.27
C GLY A 92 -16.07 3.75 -6.18
N ASP A 93 -14.83 3.62 -5.74
CA ASP A 93 -13.64 3.98 -6.50
C ASP A 93 -12.42 3.24 -5.97
N TRP A 94 -11.35 3.25 -6.75
CA TRP A 94 -10.06 2.72 -6.37
C TRP A 94 -9.32 3.73 -5.49
N GLY A 95 -8.71 3.24 -4.41
CA GLY A 95 -7.89 4.06 -3.53
C GLY A 95 -6.52 3.44 -3.33
N GLU A 96 -5.46 4.24 -3.49
CA GLU A 96 -4.09 3.81 -3.23
C GLU A 96 -3.93 3.36 -1.78
N THR A 97 -3.53 2.11 -1.60
CA THR A 97 -3.23 1.51 -0.29
C THR A 97 -1.76 1.20 -0.11
N HIS A 98 -1.04 0.94 -1.21
CA HIS A 98 0.39 0.61 -1.22
C HIS A 98 1.07 1.29 -2.40
N SER A 99 2.38 1.50 -2.27
CA SER A 99 3.20 2.07 -3.33
C SER A 99 4.59 1.44 -3.30
N ALA A 100 4.95 0.73 -4.37
CA ALA A 100 6.20 0.05 -4.54
C ALA A 100 7.14 0.85 -5.45
N SER A 101 8.24 1.35 -4.90
CA SER A 101 9.19 2.21 -5.58
C SER A 101 10.54 1.54 -5.79
N ARG A 102 11.08 1.65 -6.99
CA ARG A 102 12.44 1.30 -7.36
C ARG A 102 13.24 2.59 -7.59
N LEU A 103 14.34 2.76 -6.89
CA LEU A 103 15.00 4.06 -6.72
C LEU A 103 16.45 4.09 -7.25
N TYR A 104 16.95 2.98 -7.77
CA TYR A 104 18.36 2.82 -8.14
C TYR A 104 19.29 3.28 -7.01
N ASP A 105 20.29 4.08 -7.32
CA ASP A 105 21.28 4.60 -6.38
C ASP A 105 20.92 5.98 -5.78
N PHE A 106 19.73 6.52 -6.09
CA PHE A 106 19.39 7.90 -5.72
C PHE A 106 19.49 8.14 -4.21
N GLN A 107 18.92 7.25 -3.39
CA GLN A 107 19.01 7.37 -1.93
C GLN A 107 20.39 6.93 -1.42
N CYS A 108 20.94 5.87 -2.01
CA CYS A 108 22.23 5.30 -1.58
C CYS A 108 23.39 6.29 -1.78
N ARG A 109 23.38 7.09 -2.84
CA ARG A 109 24.36 8.18 -3.02
C ARG A 109 24.30 9.22 -1.91
N ARG A 110 23.09 9.61 -1.48
CA ARG A 110 22.89 10.61 -0.41
C ARG A 110 23.26 10.07 0.95
N LEU A 111 23.02 8.79 1.19
CA LEU A 111 23.37 8.08 2.43
C LEU A 111 24.83 7.59 2.43
N ASN A 112 25.55 7.79 1.30
CA ASN A 112 26.90 7.26 1.09
C ASN A 112 26.99 5.72 1.26
N MET A 113 25.90 5.00 0.92
CA MET A 113 25.77 3.57 1.08
C MET A 113 26.36 2.85 -0.13
N ARG A 114 27.43 2.08 0.10
CA ARG A 114 28.24 1.44 -0.94
C ARG A 114 28.60 0.01 -0.58
N TYR A 115 28.96 -0.76 -1.59
CA TYR A 115 29.55 -2.08 -1.44
C TYR A 115 30.77 -2.23 -2.37
N ARG A 116 31.54 -3.28 -2.17
CA ARG A 116 32.60 -3.66 -3.11
C ARG A 116 32.04 -4.72 -4.06
N ASP A 117 32.15 -4.44 -5.36
CA ASP A 117 31.77 -5.39 -6.41
C ASP A 117 32.79 -6.52 -6.54
N GLU A 118 32.55 -7.45 -7.46
CA GLU A 118 33.38 -8.63 -7.70
C GLU A 118 34.80 -8.27 -8.18
N ASN A 119 34.99 -7.09 -8.73
CA ASN A 119 36.27 -6.55 -9.18
C ASN A 119 36.96 -5.70 -8.08
N GLY A 120 36.40 -5.65 -6.89
CA GLY A 120 36.91 -4.85 -5.77
C GLY A 120 36.63 -3.35 -5.88
N LYS A 121 35.85 -2.91 -6.88
CA LYS A 121 35.46 -1.51 -7.05
C LYS A 121 34.34 -1.15 -6.08
N THR A 122 34.45 0.02 -5.46
CA THR A 122 33.40 0.56 -4.60
C THR A 122 32.30 1.21 -5.46
N VAL A 123 31.08 0.72 -5.35
CA VAL A 123 29.89 1.18 -6.09
C VAL A 123 28.74 1.46 -5.12
N PHE A 124 27.83 2.37 -5.51
CA PHE A 124 26.63 2.61 -4.71
C PHE A 124 25.63 1.46 -4.84
N CYS A 125 24.96 1.14 -3.75
CA CYS A 125 23.85 0.19 -3.76
C CYS A 125 22.64 0.73 -4.53
N HIS A 126 21.73 -0.15 -4.92
CA HIS A 126 20.36 0.20 -5.28
C HIS A 126 19.43 0.06 -4.07
N SER A 127 18.40 0.88 -4.02
CA SER A 127 17.36 0.81 -2.98
C SER A 127 15.97 0.71 -3.58
N LEU A 128 15.09 0.03 -2.84
CA LEU A 128 13.67 -0.08 -3.12
C LEU A 128 12.90 0.06 -1.80
N ASN A 129 11.67 0.51 -1.90
CA ASN A 129 10.74 0.44 -0.79
C ASN A 129 9.32 0.12 -1.28
N ASN A 130 8.53 -0.48 -0.41
CA ASN A 130 7.13 -0.73 -0.64
C ASN A 130 6.38 -0.74 0.69
N THR A 131 5.26 -0.07 0.74
CA THR A 131 4.32 -0.23 1.84
C THR A 131 3.79 -1.67 1.84
N VAL A 132 3.90 -2.36 2.98
CA VAL A 132 3.20 -3.63 3.20
C VAL A 132 1.82 -3.39 3.76
N LEU A 133 1.70 -2.49 4.74
CA LEU A 133 0.45 -2.18 5.39
C LEU A 133 0.52 -0.79 6.01
N ALA A 134 -0.36 0.11 5.57
CA ALA A 134 -0.64 1.38 6.22
C ALA A 134 -1.98 1.24 6.94
N SER A 135 -1.98 1.29 8.28
CA SER A 135 -3.15 0.94 9.11
C SER A 135 -4.45 1.65 8.70
N PRO A 136 -4.48 2.97 8.43
CA PRO A 136 -5.75 3.62 8.10
C PRO A 136 -6.26 3.24 6.71
N ARG A 137 -5.38 3.10 5.73
CA ARG A 137 -5.80 2.85 4.34
C ARG A 137 -6.28 1.43 4.12
N ILE A 138 -5.69 0.43 4.79
CA ILE A 138 -6.15 -0.95 4.67
C ILE A 138 -7.43 -1.20 5.47
N LEU A 139 -7.66 -0.46 6.55
CA LEU A 139 -8.89 -0.57 7.32
C LEU A 139 -10.13 -0.15 6.53
N ILE A 140 -10.00 0.84 5.63
CA ILE A 140 -11.13 1.32 4.83
C ILE A 140 -11.75 0.18 4.00
N PRO A 141 -11.03 -0.47 3.07
CA PRO A 141 -11.63 -1.55 2.28
C PRO A 141 -12.05 -2.75 3.13
N ILE A 142 -11.33 -3.08 4.23
CA ILE A 142 -11.75 -4.17 5.13
C ILE A 142 -13.11 -3.84 5.73
N LEU A 143 -13.29 -2.67 6.33
CA LEU A 143 -14.55 -2.30 6.97
C LEU A 143 -15.68 -2.18 5.95
N GLU A 144 -15.45 -1.53 4.83
CA GLU A 144 -16.48 -1.29 3.82
C GLU A 144 -16.90 -2.56 3.07
N MET A 145 -15.96 -3.47 2.77
CA MET A 145 -16.26 -4.72 2.06
C MET A 145 -16.88 -5.80 2.94
N TYR A 146 -16.62 -5.77 4.24
CA TYR A 146 -17.07 -6.79 5.19
C TYR A 146 -18.21 -6.33 6.10
N GLN A 147 -18.70 -5.10 5.95
CA GLN A 147 -19.84 -4.58 6.68
C GLN A 147 -21.14 -5.31 6.28
N GLN A 148 -21.99 -5.56 7.27
CA GLN A 148 -23.29 -6.21 7.11
C GLN A 148 -24.43 -5.18 7.27
N GLU A 149 -25.67 -5.59 6.90
CA GLU A 149 -26.86 -4.73 7.00
C GLU A 149 -27.15 -4.24 8.43
N ASP A 150 -26.79 -5.04 9.44
CA ASP A 150 -26.97 -4.69 10.87
C ASP A 150 -25.86 -3.81 11.43
N GLY A 151 -24.95 -3.33 10.57
CA GLY A 151 -23.79 -2.52 10.93
C GLY A 151 -22.63 -3.29 11.54
N SER A 152 -22.75 -4.62 11.69
CA SER A 152 -21.62 -5.46 12.09
C SER A 152 -20.60 -5.59 10.96
N VAL A 153 -19.36 -5.99 11.30
CA VAL A 153 -18.30 -6.24 10.33
C VAL A 153 -17.78 -7.65 10.54
N VAL A 154 -17.87 -8.48 9.51
CA VAL A 154 -17.25 -9.82 9.52
C VAL A 154 -15.74 -9.67 9.48
N VAL A 155 -15.04 -10.32 10.41
CA VAL A 155 -13.57 -10.31 10.43
C VAL A 155 -13.05 -11.21 9.32
N PRO A 156 -12.17 -10.74 8.42
CA PRO A 156 -11.51 -11.60 7.44
C PRO A 156 -10.91 -12.85 8.09
N GLU A 157 -11.08 -14.00 7.45
CA GLU A 157 -10.71 -15.30 8.03
C GLU A 157 -9.28 -15.34 8.55
N VAL A 158 -8.35 -14.79 7.77
CA VAL A 158 -6.92 -14.73 8.09
C VAL A 158 -6.62 -13.93 9.38
N LEU A 159 -7.49 -13.00 9.77
CA LEU A 159 -7.29 -12.15 10.96
C LEU A 159 -7.96 -12.73 12.22
N ARG A 160 -8.87 -13.70 12.09
CA ARG A 160 -9.67 -14.21 13.23
C ARG A 160 -8.82 -14.78 14.34
N GLY A 161 -7.77 -15.51 13.99
CA GLY A 161 -6.85 -16.09 14.98
C GLY A 161 -6.17 -15.04 15.87
N GLY A 162 -5.75 -13.93 15.28
CA GLY A 162 -5.13 -12.82 16.02
C GLY A 162 -6.14 -11.97 16.80
N MET A 163 -7.35 -11.80 16.26
CA MET A 163 -8.38 -10.98 16.89
C MET A 163 -9.22 -11.74 17.94
N GLY A 164 -9.25 -13.07 17.91
CA GLY A 164 -10.10 -13.88 18.78
C GLY A 164 -11.60 -13.63 18.58
N LYS A 165 -12.00 -13.12 17.41
CA LYS A 165 -13.37 -12.76 17.06
C LYS A 165 -13.63 -13.02 15.59
N ASP A 166 -14.85 -13.45 15.27
CA ASP A 166 -15.32 -13.63 13.89
C ASP A 166 -16.09 -12.42 13.37
N THR A 167 -16.59 -11.58 14.27
CA THR A 167 -17.41 -10.42 13.93
C THR A 167 -17.17 -9.28 14.93
N LEU A 168 -17.16 -8.06 14.44
CA LEU A 168 -17.18 -6.84 15.24
C LEU A 168 -18.60 -6.31 15.29
N GLN A 169 -19.13 -6.08 16.49
CA GLN A 169 -20.46 -5.53 16.68
C GLN A 169 -20.37 -4.02 16.85
N PRO A 170 -21.34 -3.23 16.34
CA PRO A 170 -21.42 -1.80 16.62
C PRO A 170 -21.60 -1.58 18.11
N THR A 171 -20.90 -0.58 18.66
CA THR A 171 -20.97 -0.24 20.09
C THR A 171 -22.18 0.59 20.47
N VAL A 172 -22.89 1.10 19.46
CA VAL A 172 -24.15 1.87 19.63
C VAL A 172 -25.15 1.26 18.66
N ALA A 173 -26.37 0.99 19.13
CA ALA A 173 -27.46 0.61 18.22
C ALA A 173 -27.69 1.75 17.23
N VAL A 174 -27.57 1.45 15.95
CA VAL A 174 -27.85 2.36 14.83
C VAL A 174 -29.36 2.57 14.73
#